data_36e79bcfe5131a17e90c3b4b6fe2d109
#
_entry.id   36e79bcfe5131a17e90c3b4b6fe2d109
#
_cell.length_a   1.000
_cell.length_b   1.000
_cell.length_c   1.000
_cell.angle_alpha   90.00
_cell.angle_beta   90.00
_cell.angle_gamma   90.00
#
_symmetry.space_group_name_H-M   'P 1'
#
loop_
_entity.id
_entity.type
_entity.pdbx_description
1 polymer ?
#
loop_
_entity_poly.entity_id
_entity_poly.type
_entity_poly.pdbx_seq_one_letter_code
_entity_poly.pdbx_strand_id
1 'polypeptide(L)'
;CVLQGDRGEVRRLGQSLRQVGIDTLLTCKYPAGAELSSEDPDEQQKGIAFLSSLIRGAAELGSYAVAGIVYSSWPHPYERDMIDKKVKRERTMRSIESMQKVMPLAEDCGVSLYAEAINRFEHYMLNTAEEGVDYCKQVGSERLKLLLDIFHMNIEEDSLEDAIQMAGPYIGHFHVSEPNRRLPHPDSRIDWESIGRALRETGYKGSVTM
;
A
#
# COMPACT_ATOMS: atom_id res chain seq x y z
N CYS A 1 -16.86 9.07 3.95
CA CYS A 1 -16.17 8.12 3.05
C CYS A 1 -17.18 7.62 1.99
N VAL A 2 -16.79 7.62 0.71
CA VAL A 2 -17.68 7.20 -0.41
C VAL A 2 -18.27 5.79 -0.19
N LEU A 3 -17.54 4.91 0.49
CA LEU A 3 -17.96 3.53 0.74
C LEU A 3 -18.90 3.32 1.94
N GLN A 4 -19.25 4.38 2.67
CA GLN A 4 -20.25 4.34 3.76
C GLN A 4 -21.66 4.67 3.27
N GLY A 5 -21.79 5.03 1.98
CA GLY A 5 -23.08 5.30 1.34
C GLY A 5 -23.84 4.02 0.93
N ASP A 6 -25.02 4.22 0.34
CA ASP A 6 -25.78 3.12 -0.28
C ASP A 6 -24.96 2.45 -1.38
N ARG A 7 -24.91 1.13 -1.36
CA ARG A 7 -24.17 0.32 -2.37
C ARG A 7 -24.63 0.63 -3.80
N GLY A 8 -25.89 0.99 -3.99
CA GLY A 8 -26.40 1.41 -5.28
C GLY A 8 -25.80 2.73 -5.76
N GLU A 9 -25.54 3.67 -4.86
CA GLU A 9 -24.85 4.93 -5.19
C GLU A 9 -23.39 4.70 -5.55
N VAL A 10 -22.69 3.86 -4.81
CA VAL A 10 -21.30 3.48 -5.09
C VAL A 10 -21.17 2.87 -6.49
N ARG A 11 -22.08 1.96 -6.88
CA ARG A 11 -22.09 1.36 -8.22
C ARG A 11 -22.36 2.38 -9.31
N ARG A 12 -23.37 3.26 -9.12
CA ARG A 12 -23.68 4.34 -10.07
C ARG A 12 -22.50 5.27 -10.29
N LEU A 13 -21.82 5.67 -9.20
CA LEU A 13 -20.60 6.48 -9.28
C LEU A 13 -19.51 5.76 -10.09
N GLY A 14 -19.25 4.50 -9.79
CA GLY A 14 -18.27 3.70 -10.54
C GLY A 14 -18.61 3.57 -12.02
N GLN A 15 -19.88 3.39 -12.37
CA GLN A 15 -20.33 3.39 -13.76
C GLN A 15 -20.07 4.73 -14.46
N SER A 16 -20.39 5.85 -13.79
CA SER A 16 -20.17 7.19 -14.33
C SER A 16 -18.68 7.48 -14.57
N LEU A 17 -17.82 7.08 -13.63
CA LEU A 17 -16.37 7.26 -13.76
C LEU A 17 -15.81 6.47 -14.96
N ARG A 18 -16.21 5.21 -15.11
CA ARG A 18 -15.80 4.39 -16.25
C ARG A 18 -16.30 4.93 -17.60
N GLN A 19 -17.51 5.49 -17.65
CA GLN A 19 -18.05 6.09 -18.88
C GLN A 19 -17.20 7.25 -19.38
N VAL A 20 -16.51 7.96 -18.49
CA VAL A 20 -15.61 9.07 -18.85
C VAL A 20 -14.13 8.65 -18.86
N GLY A 21 -13.84 7.35 -18.78
CA GLY A 21 -12.48 6.82 -18.88
C GLY A 21 -11.62 7.03 -17.63
N ILE A 22 -12.24 7.17 -16.44
CA ILE A 22 -11.52 7.35 -15.18
C ILE A 22 -11.45 6.01 -14.44
N ASP A 23 -10.24 5.51 -14.25
CA ASP A 23 -9.96 4.41 -13.34
C ASP A 23 -9.79 4.94 -11.91
N THR A 24 -10.15 4.09 -10.93
CA THR A 24 -10.08 4.47 -9.52
C THR A 24 -9.22 3.51 -8.72
N LEU A 25 -8.50 4.07 -7.78
CA LEU A 25 -7.77 3.38 -6.72
C LEU A 25 -8.23 3.96 -5.39
N LEU A 26 -8.50 3.10 -4.41
CA LEU A 26 -8.90 3.52 -3.07
C LEU A 26 -7.69 3.57 -2.15
N THR A 27 -7.73 4.48 -1.17
CA THR A 27 -6.74 4.50 -0.10
C THR A 27 -7.30 3.88 1.17
N CYS A 28 -6.45 3.15 1.90
CA CYS A 28 -6.79 2.49 3.15
C CYS A 28 -6.35 3.36 4.35
N LYS A 29 -7.26 3.54 5.28
CA LYS A 29 -6.95 4.04 6.63
C LYS A 29 -7.84 3.33 7.64
N TYR A 30 -7.24 2.56 8.53
CA TYR A 30 -7.96 1.81 9.55
C TYR A 30 -8.61 2.76 10.57
N PRO A 31 -9.83 2.46 11.02
CA PRO A 31 -10.43 3.15 12.17
C PRO A 31 -9.73 2.72 13.46
N ALA A 32 -9.83 3.55 14.51
CA ALA A 32 -9.28 3.22 15.81
C ALA A 32 -9.81 1.88 16.33
N GLY A 33 -8.94 1.06 16.89
CA GLY A 33 -9.26 -0.26 17.41
C GLY A 33 -9.51 -1.34 16.34
N ALA A 34 -9.10 -1.08 15.08
CA ALA A 34 -9.04 -2.06 14.01
C ALA A 34 -7.59 -2.13 13.49
N GLU A 35 -6.92 -3.26 13.65
CA GLU A 35 -5.47 -3.36 13.46
C GLU A 35 -5.07 -4.79 13.08
N LEU A 36 -4.56 -5.01 11.86
CA LEU A 36 -4.15 -6.35 11.40
C LEU A 36 -2.95 -6.91 12.18
N SER A 37 -2.09 -6.05 12.71
CA SER A 37 -0.87 -6.43 13.41
C SER A 37 -0.99 -6.41 14.93
N SER A 38 -2.19 -6.14 15.49
CA SER A 38 -2.42 -6.07 16.94
C SER A 38 -2.15 -7.41 17.65
N GLU A 39 -1.80 -7.33 18.93
CA GLU A 39 -1.76 -8.48 19.83
C GLU A 39 -3.15 -8.88 20.33
N ASP A 40 -4.10 -7.94 20.28
CA ASP A 40 -5.49 -8.18 20.63
C ASP A 40 -6.23 -8.85 19.46
N PRO A 41 -6.73 -10.10 19.65
CA PRO A 41 -7.48 -10.80 18.61
C PRO A 41 -8.75 -10.08 18.16
N ASP A 42 -9.40 -9.31 19.04
CA ASP A 42 -10.59 -8.55 18.70
C ASP A 42 -10.27 -7.37 17.76
N GLU A 43 -9.16 -6.68 18.01
CA GLU A 43 -8.66 -5.64 17.10
C GLU A 43 -8.25 -6.21 15.75
N GLN A 44 -7.57 -7.37 15.73
CA GLN A 44 -7.24 -8.07 14.50
C GLN A 44 -8.49 -8.43 13.71
N GLN A 45 -9.50 -8.99 14.36
CA GLN A 45 -10.74 -9.38 13.70
C GLN A 45 -11.48 -8.16 13.14
N LYS A 46 -11.50 -7.04 13.85
CA LYS A 46 -12.03 -5.76 13.34
C LYS A 46 -11.23 -5.25 12.14
N GLY A 47 -9.90 -5.38 12.17
CA GLY A 47 -9.02 -5.03 11.06
C GLY A 47 -9.32 -5.85 9.81
N ILE A 48 -9.43 -7.18 9.95
CA ILE A 48 -9.80 -8.10 8.88
C ILE A 48 -11.18 -7.76 8.30
N ALA A 49 -12.16 -7.52 9.15
CA ALA A 49 -13.52 -7.17 8.74
C ALA A 49 -13.54 -5.83 7.99
N PHE A 50 -12.82 -4.83 8.47
CA PHE A 50 -12.68 -3.52 7.83
C PHE A 50 -12.06 -3.63 6.44
N LEU A 51 -10.89 -4.27 6.31
CA LEU A 51 -10.21 -4.42 5.02
C LEU A 51 -11.06 -5.23 4.04
N SER A 52 -11.73 -6.29 4.51
CA SER A 52 -12.68 -7.07 3.71
C SER A 52 -13.85 -6.24 3.20
N SER A 53 -14.38 -5.35 4.04
CA SER A 53 -15.44 -4.40 3.63
C SER A 53 -14.94 -3.41 2.57
N LEU A 54 -13.71 -2.93 2.73
CA LEU A 54 -13.08 -1.99 1.78
C LEU A 54 -12.86 -2.65 0.43
N ILE A 55 -12.41 -3.92 0.39
CA ILE A 55 -12.25 -4.71 -0.84
C ILE A 55 -13.60 -4.86 -1.56
N ARG A 56 -14.67 -5.24 -0.85
CA ARG A 56 -16.02 -5.34 -1.46
C ARG A 56 -16.50 -4.01 -2.01
N GLY A 57 -16.27 -2.92 -1.27
CA GLY A 57 -16.62 -1.58 -1.73
C GLY A 57 -15.81 -1.14 -2.96
N ALA A 58 -14.52 -1.50 -3.02
CA ALA A 58 -13.68 -1.28 -4.18
C ALA A 58 -14.22 -2.02 -5.41
N ALA A 59 -14.57 -3.29 -5.26
CA ALA A 59 -15.17 -4.08 -6.34
C ALA A 59 -16.52 -3.48 -6.81
N GLU A 60 -17.38 -3.02 -5.91
CA GLU A 60 -18.64 -2.38 -6.25
C GLU A 60 -18.45 -1.04 -6.98
N LEU A 61 -17.45 -0.26 -6.60
CA LEU A 61 -17.05 0.96 -7.31
C LEU A 61 -16.42 0.65 -8.69
N GLY A 62 -15.85 -0.54 -8.84
CA GLY A 62 -15.05 -0.94 -9.99
C GLY A 62 -13.61 -0.41 -9.90
N SER A 63 -13.14 -0.16 -8.69
CA SER A 63 -11.73 0.15 -8.45
C SER A 63 -10.88 -1.10 -8.59
N TYR A 64 -9.72 -0.97 -9.23
CA TYR A 64 -8.82 -2.09 -9.47
C TYR A 64 -7.96 -2.43 -8.25
N ALA A 65 -7.82 -1.52 -7.29
CA ALA A 65 -6.98 -1.73 -6.12
C ALA A 65 -7.40 -0.90 -4.90
N VAL A 66 -6.90 -1.34 -3.73
CA VAL A 66 -6.82 -0.58 -2.48
C VAL A 66 -5.35 -0.44 -2.12
N ALA A 67 -4.89 0.78 -1.86
CA ALA A 67 -3.48 1.10 -1.62
C ALA A 67 -3.26 1.80 -0.27
N GLY A 68 -2.01 1.94 0.13
CA GLY A 68 -1.60 2.61 1.35
C GLY A 68 -1.16 1.62 2.43
N ILE A 69 -1.34 1.97 3.69
CA ILE A 69 -0.94 1.13 4.81
C ILE A 69 -2.01 0.06 5.07
N VAL A 70 -2.14 -0.87 4.10
CA VAL A 70 -3.14 -1.96 4.15
C VAL A 70 -2.77 -3.04 5.17
N TYR A 71 -1.57 -3.01 5.71
CA TYR A 71 -1.01 -4.04 6.59
C TYR A 71 -1.07 -3.70 8.08
N SER A 72 -1.36 -2.44 8.43
CA SER A 72 -1.36 -1.95 9.81
C SER A 72 -2.21 -0.69 9.94
N SER A 73 -2.47 -0.23 11.16
CA SER A 73 -3.01 1.11 11.41
C SER A 73 -1.97 2.20 11.15
N TRP A 74 -2.45 3.45 10.91
CA TRP A 74 -1.60 4.62 10.67
C TRP A 74 -2.26 5.90 11.21
N PRO A 75 -1.48 6.83 11.79
CA PRO A 75 -0.05 6.73 12.07
C PRO A 75 0.23 5.78 13.23
N HIS A 76 1.36 5.08 13.19
CA HIS A 76 1.80 4.32 14.34
C HIS A 76 2.80 5.16 15.12
N PRO A 77 2.49 5.61 16.34
CA PRO A 77 3.41 6.44 17.10
C PRO A 77 4.75 5.71 17.27
N TYR A 78 5.81 6.41 16.88
CA TYR A 78 7.16 5.93 17.06
C TYR A 78 7.57 6.12 18.52
N GLU A 79 7.34 5.11 19.34
CA GLU A 79 7.86 5.08 20.71
C GLU A 79 9.29 4.56 20.67
N ARG A 80 10.20 5.26 21.34
CA ARG A 80 11.65 4.97 21.35
C ARG A 80 12.00 3.51 21.65
N ASP A 81 11.16 2.82 22.41
CA ASP A 81 11.37 1.45 22.86
C ASP A 81 10.80 0.41 21.87
N MET A 82 10.10 0.83 20.82
CA MET A 82 9.49 -0.06 19.81
C MET A 82 10.43 -0.43 18.66
N ILE A 83 11.68 0.02 18.67
CA ILE A 83 12.70 -0.35 17.67
C ILE A 83 13.31 -1.73 17.96
N ASP A 84 12.79 -2.47 18.90
CA ASP A 84 13.20 -3.85 19.10
C ASP A 84 12.82 -4.65 17.84
N LYS A 85 13.84 -5.13 17.13
CA LYS A 85 13.70 -5.98 15.95
C LYS A 85 12.74 -7.15 16.18
N LYS A 86 12.64 -7.61 17.43
CA LYS A 86 11.71 -8.67 17.84
C LYS A 86 10.27 -8.17 17.75
N VAL A 87 9.95 -7.00 18.30
CA VAL A 87 8.60 -6.40 18.23
C VAL A 87 8.19 -6.14 16.78
N LYS A 88 9.06 -5.53 15.97
CA LYS A 88 8.83 -5.33 14.54
C LYS A 88 8.48 -6.66 13.86
N ARG A 89 9.30 -7.69 14.08
CA ARG A 89 9.10 -9.01 13.48
C ARG A 89 7.78 -9.65 13.91
N GLU A 90 7.47 -9.65 15.20
CA GLU A 90 6.24 -10.26 15.73
C GLU A 90 5.00 -9.57 15.17
N ARG A 91 4.98 -8.24 15.11
CA ARG A 91 3.87 -7.50 14.49
C ARG A 91 3.76 -7.76 13.00
N THR A 92 4.88 -7.79 12.28
CA THR A 92 4.88 -8.12 10.85
C THR A 92 4.30 -9.52 10.61
N MET A 93 4.66 -10.50 11.43
CA MET A 93 4.12 -11.86 11.32
C MET A 93 2.60 -11.90 11.56
N ARG A 94 2.11 -11.22 12.61
CA ARG A 94 0.66 -11.13 12.86
C ARG A 94 -0.10 -10.46 11.69
N SER A 95 0.50 -9.43 11.11
CA SER A 95 -0.05 -8.77 9.93
C SER A 95 -0.10 -9.72 8.72
N ILE A 96 0.96 -10.49 8.48
CA ILE A 96 1.01 -11.50 7.41
C ILE A 96 -0.11 -12.53 7.59
N GLU A 97 -0.25 -13.10 8.78
CA GLU A 97 -1.30 -14.08 9.08
C GLU A 97 -2.73 -13.51 8.89
N SER A 98 -2.92 -12.24 9.25
CA SER A 98 -4.19 -11.54 9.07
C SER A 98 -4.44 -11.25 7.58
N MET A 99 -3.41 -10.83 6.84
CA MET A 99 -3.49 -10.57 5.40
C MET A 99 -3.80 -11.85 4.63
N GLN A 100 -3.18 -12.98 4.98
CA GLN A 100 -3.48 -14.29 4.37
C GLN A 100 -4.95 -14.69 4.50
N LYS A 101 -5.64 -14.27 5.57
CA LYS A 101 -7.09 -14.48 5.73
C LYS A 101 -7.94 -13.59 4.84
N VAL A 102 -7.41 -12.43 4.43
CA VAL A 102 -8.11 -11.44 3.60
C VAL A 102 -7.90 -11.70 2.11
N MET A 103 -6.72 -12.18 1.71
CA MET A 103 -6.35 -12.30 0.29
C MET A 103 -7.30 -13.14 -0.56
N PRO A 104 -7.88 -14.27 -0.11
CA PRO A 104 -8.86 -15.00 -0.91
C PRO A 104 -10.05 -14.15 -1.36
N LEU A 105 -10.53 -13.23 -0.49
CA LEU A 105 -11.59 -12.29 -0.87
C LEU A 105 -11.12 -11.28 -1.93
N ALA A 106 -9.90 -10.80 -1.82
CA ALA A 106 -9.33 -9.86 -2.79
C ALA A 106 -9.19 -10.52 -4.17
N GLU A 107 -8.78 -11.78 -4.20
CA GLU A 107 -8.70 -12.62 -5.41
C GLU A 107 -10.08 -12.83 -6.03
N ASP A 108 -11.08 -13.25 -5.25
CA ASP A 108 -12.46 -13.46 -5.68
C ASP A 108 -13.10 -12.17 -6.23
N CYS A 109 -12.79 -11.03 -5.60
CA CYS A 109 -13.29 -9.72 -6.03
C CYS A 109 -12.51 -9.12 -7.22
N GLY A 110 -11.37 -9.69 -7.60
CA GLY A 110 -10.49 -9.15 -8.63
C GLY A 110 -9.80 -7.83 -8.22
N VAL A 111 -9.76 -7.51 -6.92
CA VAL A 111 -9.17 -6.29 -6.37
C VAL A 111 -7.75 -6.57 -5.88
N SER A 112 -6.79 -5.74 -6.26
CA SER A 112 -5.43 -5.84 -5.74
C SER A 112 -5.26 -5.02 -4.45
N LEU A 113 -4.32 -5.42 -3.60
CA LEU A 113 -3.89 -4.64 -2.44
C LEU A 113 -2.45 -4.16 -2.69
N TYR A 114 -2.19 -2.87 -2.43
CA TYR A 114 -0.87 -2.30 -2.58
C TYR A 114 -0.36 -1.80 -1.24
N ALA A 115 0.56 -2.56 -0.64
CA ALA A 115 1.19 -2.23 0.64
C ALA A 115 2.22 -1.13 0.43
N GLU A 116 2.05 0.01 1.07
CA GLU A 116 2.95 1.14 0.96
C GLU A 116 4.12 0.98 1.94
N ALA A 117 5.35 0.93 1.42
CA ALA A 117 6.54 1.07 2.25
C ALA A 117 6.73 2.55 2.58
N ILE A 118 6.68 2.90 3.87
CA ILE A 118 6.75 4.28 4.33
C ILE A 118 7.89 4.51 5.31
N ASN A 119 8.33 5.76 5.41
CA ASN A 119 9.46 6.13 6.24
C ASN A 119 9.23 5.83 7.73
N ARG A 120 10.34 5.61 8.44
CA ARG A 120 10.40 5.25 9.87
C ARG A 120 9.77 6.28 10.82
N PHE A 121 9.59 7.51 10.38
CA PHE A 121 8.99 8.56 11.21
C PHE A 121 7.45 8.48 11.22
N GLU A 122 6.87 7.77 10.28
CA GLU A 122 5.44 7.58 10.15
C GLU A 122 4.98 6.19 10.55
N HIS A 123 5.79 5.16 10.25
CA HIS A 123 5.54 3.77 10.64
C HIS A 123 6.84 2.99 10.71
N TYR A 124 6.87 1.87 11.46
CA TYR A 124 8.11 1.12 11.67
C TYR A 124 8.12 -0.30 11.09
N MET A 125 7.01 -0.77 10.49
CA MET A 125 6.93 -2.16 10.03
C MET A 125 7.56 -2.40 8.67
N LEU A 126 7.15 -1.64 7.66
CA LEU A 126 7.67 -1.76 6.29
C LEU A 126 8.24 -0.41 5.88
N ASN A 127 9.55 -0.29 5.88
CA ASN A 127 10.24 0.97 5.61
C ASN A 127 10.96 0.96 4.25
N THR A 128 11.47 -0.21 3.82
CA THR A 128 12.18 -0.35 2.55
C THR A 128 11.41 -1.19 1.54
N ALA A 129 11.75 -1.05 0.28
CA ALA A 129 11.25 -1.90 -0.80
C ALA A 129 11.57 -3.39 -0.54
N GLU A 130 12.75 -3.70 0.02
CA GLU A 130 13.12 -5.07 0.39
C GLU A 130 12.18 -5.66 1.43
N GLU A 131 11.91 -4.92 2.52
CA GLU A 131 10.97 -5.36 3.56
C GLU A 131 9.55 -5.57 2.99
N GLY A 132 9.13 -4.70 2.08
CA GLY A 132 7.85 -4.81 1.40
C GLY A 132 7.77 -6.03 0.47
N VAL A 133 8.82 -6.31 -0.31
CA VAL A 133 8.91 -7.51 -1.16
C VAL A 133 8.85 -8.78 -0.32
N ASP A 134 9.59 -8.81 0.80
CA ASP A 134 9.57 -9.96 1.70
C ASP A 134 8.20 -10.16 2.34
N TYR A 135 7.49 -9.09 2.69
CA TYR A 135 6.12 -9.14 3.15
C TYR A 135 5.19 -9.75 2.08
N CYS A 136 5.25 -9.28 0.83
CA CYS A 136 4.46 -9.82 -0.27
C CYS A 136 4.72 -11.31 -0.51
N LYS A 137 5.99 -11.72 -0.50
CA LYS A 137 6.39 -13.13 -0.65
C LYS A 137 5.82 -14.01 0.46
N GLN A 138 5.87 -13.56 1.70
CA GLN A 138 5.37 -14.33 2.85
C GLN A 138 3.84 -14.43 2.87
N VAL A 139 3.13 -13.39 2.43
CA VAL A 139 1.67 -13.47 2.26
C VAL A 139 1.30 -14.42 1.12
N GLY A 140 2.06 -14.42 0.03
CA GLY A 140 1.98 -15.44 -1.02
C GLY A 140 0.82 -15.26 -2.01
N SER A 141 0.28 -14.05 -2.19
CA SER A 141 -0.77 -13.77 -3.18
C SER A 141 -0.27 -12.83 -4.27
N GLU A 142 -0.58 -13.13 -5.53
CA GLU A 142 -0.26 -12.26 -6.66
C GLU A 142 -1.05 -10.95 -6.68
N ARG A 143 -2.15 -10.87 -5.91
CA ARG A 143 -2.95 -9.66 -5.72
C ARG A 143 -2.39 -8.72 -4.67
N LEU A 144 -1.39 -9.14 -3.89
CA LEU A 144 -0.67 -8.26 -2.98
C LEU A 144 0.61 -7.79 -3.64
N LYS A 145 0.73 -6.49 -3.79
CA LYS A 145 1.90 -5.82 -4.37
C LYS A 145 2.32 -4.64 -3.53
N LEU A 146 3.35 -3.92 -3.96
CA LEU A 146 3.85 -2.73 -3.29
C LEU A 146 3.31 -1.46 -3.94
N LEU A 147 3.11 -0.46 -3.10
CA LEU A 147 3.15 0.94 -3.46
C LEU A 147 4.52 1.48 -3.02
N LEU A 148 5.27 2.02 -3.94
CA LEU A 148 6.53 2.72 -3.68
C LEU A 148 6.31 4.22 -3.87
N ASP A 149 6.71 5.02 -2.88
CA ASP A 149 6.64 6.49 -2.92
C ASP A 149 8.06 7.05 -2.79
N ILE A 150 8.51 7.80 -3.78
CA ILE A 150 9.84 8.41 -3.83
C ILE A 150 10.14 9.26 -2.60
N PHE A 151 9.13 9.92 -2.01
CA PHE A 151 9.32 10.67 -0.77
C PHE A 151 9.79 9.76 0.37
N HIS A 152 9.14 8.61 0.56
CA HIS A 152 9.50 7.66 1.61
C HIS A 152 10.83 6.96 1.29
N MET A 153 11.00 6.52 0.05
CA MET A 153 12.22 5.87 -0.41
C MET A 153 13.44 6.79 -0.27
N ASN A 154 13.33 8.08 -0.54
CA ASN A 154 14.44 9.05 -0.38
C ASN A 154 14.94 9.20 1.08
N ILE A 155 14.17 8.71 2.05
CA ILE A 155 14.56 8.71 3.48
C ILE A 155 15.19 7.36 3.86
N GLU A 156 14.72 6.27 3.26
CA GLU A 156 14.99 4.91 3.73
C GLU A 156 15.96 4.13 2.85
N GLU A 157 16.03 4.42 1.55
CA GLU A 157 16.84 3.66 0.59
C GLU A 157 18.21 4.29 0.36
N ASP A 158 19.23 3.46 0.23
CA ASP A 158 20.57 3.90 -0.15
C ASP A 158 20.66 4.26 -1.65
N SER A 159 19.87 3.59 -2.50
CA SER A 159 19.74 3.84 -3.95
C SER A 159 18.27 3.62 -4.36
N LEU A 160 17.68 4.67 -4.91
CA LEU A 160 16.28 4.62 -5.39
C LEU A 160 16.15 3.66 -6.58
N GLU A 161 17.11 3.70 -7.50
CA GLU A 161 17.10 2.88 -8.71
C GLU A 161 17.23 1.39 -8.36
N ASP A 162 18.18 1.04 -7.49
CA ASP A 162 18.41 -0.35 -7.09
C ASP A 162 17.19 -0.92 -6.35
N ALA A 163 16.57 -0.11 -5.49
CA ALA A 163 15.35 -0.49 -4.77
C ALA A 163 14.17 -0.72 -5.73
N ILE A 164 14.01 0.13 -6.76
CA ILE A 164 12.99 -0.04 -7.81
C ILE A 164 13.25 -1.32 -8.60
N GLN A 165 14.49 -1.55 -9.03
CA GLN A 165 14.85 -2.75 -9.79
C GLN A 165 14.66 -4.03 -8.97
N MET A 166 15.07 -4.01 -7.71
CA MET A 166 14.90 -5.13 -6.78
C MET A 166 13.40 -5.44 -6.52
N ALA A 167 12.57 -4.40 -6.33
CA ALA A 167 11.13 -4.59 -6.17
C ALA A 167 10.46 -5.15 -7.43
N GLY A 168 10.91 -4.72 -8.62
CA GLY A 168 10.58 -5.32 -9.92
C GLY A 168 9.11 -5.68 -10.09
N PRO A 169 8.77 -6.98 -10.23
CA PRO A 169 7.40 -7.43 -10.49
C PRO A 169 6.44 -7.23 -9.31
N TYR A 170 6.96 -6.89 -8.14
CA TYR A 170 6.13 -6.58 -6.96
C TYR A 170 5.57 -5.17 -6.97
N ILE A 171 6.03 -4.26 -7.84
CA ILE A 171 5.51 -2.91 -7.92
C ILE A 171 4.09 -2.94 -8.49
N GLY A 172 3.10 -2.56 -7.70
CA GLY A 172 1.69 -2.43 -8.09
C GLY A 172 1.29 -0.99 -8.37
N HIS A 173 1.85 -0.05 -7.62
CA HIS A 173 1.61 1.38 -7.77
C HIS A 173 2.86 2.19 -7.44
N PHE A 174 2.95 3.40 -7.98
CA PHE A 174 4.13 4.24 -7.80
C PHE A 174 3.74 5.70 -7.56
N HIS A 175 4.25 6.28 -6.47
CA HIS A 175 4.08 7.70 -6.18
C HIS A 175 5.36 8.48 -6.43
N VAL A 176 5.21 9.67 -7.01
CA VAL A 176 6.32 10.59 -7.27
C VAL A 176 6.07 11.92 -6.60
N SER A 177 7.03 12.38 -5.83
CA SER A 177 7.07 13.73 -5.29
C SER A 177 8.51 14.11 -4.93
N GLU A 178 8.78 15.40 -4.88
CA GLU A 178 10.02 15.92 -4.32
C GLU A 178 10.14 15.58 -2.82
N PRO A 179 11.33 15.62 -2.22
CA PRO A 179 11.52 15.40 -0.79
C PRO A 179 10.72 16.34 0.12
N ASN A 180 10.23 17.44 -0.42
CA ASN A 180 9.38 18.43 0.26
C ASN A 180 7.90 18.30 -0.11
N ARG A 181 7.47 17.18 -0.68
CA ARG A 181 6.10 16.89 -1.15
C ARG A 181 5.61 17.81 -2.27
N ARG A 182 6.51 18.49 -2.99
CA ARG A 182 6.16 19.22 -4.21
C ARG A 182 6.17 18.32 -5.43
N LEU A 183 5.66 18.84 -6.52
CA LEU A 183 5.72 18.17 -7.83
C LEU A 183 7.17 18.00 -8.28
N PRO A 184 7.50 16.92 -9.03
CA PRO A 184 8.80 16.76 -9.66
C PRO A 184 9.23 18.01 -10.43
N HIS A 185 10.48 18.42 -10.28
CA HIS A 185 11.02 19.65 -10.85
C HIS A 185 12.34 19.39 -11.59
N PRO A 186 12.63 20.11 -12.69
CA PRO A 186 13.87 19.92 -13.45
C PRO A 186 15.17 20.15 -12.64
N ASP A 187 15.12 21.04 -11.65
CA ASP A 187 16.26 21.33 -10.77
C ASP A 187 16.25 20.48 -9.50
N SER A 188 15.55 19.34 -9.50
CA SER A 188 15.48 18.41 -8.37
C SER A 188 16.85 17.81 -8.05
N ARG A 189 17.01 17.40 -6.78
CA ARG A 189 18.12 16.53 -6.37
C ARG A 189 17.88 15.05 -6.75
N ILE A 190 16.64 14.71 -7.08
CA ILE A 190 16.26 13.39 -7.55
C ILE A 190 16.47 13.36 -9.06
N ASP A 191 17.22 12.37 -9.53
CA ASP A 191 17.37 12.10 -10.97
C ASP A 191 16.11 11.40 -11.51
N TRP A 192 15.12 12.21 -11.88
CA TRP A 192 13.83 11.71 -12.39
C TRP A 192 13.98 10.91 -13.69
N GLU A 193 15.03 11.17 -14.48
CA GLU A 193 15.31 10.40 -15.69
C GLU A 193 15.76 8.98 -15.32
N SER A 194 16.64 8.83 -14.35
CA SER A 194 17.08 7.55 -13.83
C SER A 194 15.94 6.76 -13.19
N ILE A 195 15.09 7.41 -12.40
CA ILE A 195 13.89 6.78 -11.83
C ILE A 195 12.97 6.26 -12.94
N GLY A 196 12.69 7.08 -13.96
CA GLY A 196 11.86 6.67 -15.09
C GLY A 196 12.47 5.53 -15.90
N ARG A 197 13.80 5.48 -15.99
CA ARG A 197 14.54 4.36 -16.63
C ARG A 197 14.41 3.08 -15.81
N ALA A 198 14.70 3.15 -14.50
CA ALA A 198 14.56 2.01 -13.60
C ALA A 198 13.16 1.40 -13.65
N LEU A 199 12.10 2.22 -13.57
CA LEU A 199 10.72 1.75 -13.70
C LEU A 199 10.45 1.04 -15.05
N ARG A 200 10.95 1.58 -16.17
CA ARG A 200 10.77 0.94 -17.49
C ARG A 200 11.49 -0.41 -17.57
N GLU A 201 12.68 -0.51 -17.00
CA GLU A 201 13.48 -1.74 -16.98
C GLU A 201 12.81 -2.86 -16.17
N THR A 202 12.02 -2.54 -15.12
CA THR A 202 11.20 -3.55 -14.42
C THR A 202 10.03 -4.06 -15.25
N GLY A 203 9.71 -3.43 -16.37
CA GLY A 203 8.50 -3.71 -17.15
C GLY A 203 7.22 -3.15 -16.54
N TYR A 204 7.30 -2.24 -15.57
CA TYR A 204 6.13 -1.61 -14.93
C TYR A 204 5.21 -0.95 -15.96
N LYS A 205 3.91 -1.25 -15.83
CA LYS A 205 2.83 -0.74 -16.71
C LYS A 205 1.71 -0.06 -15.94
N GLY A 206 1.87 0.06 -14.61
CA GLY A 206 0.86 0.68 -13.75
C GLY A 206 0.84 2.20 -13.82
N SER A 207 -0.03 2.79 -13.02
CA SER A 207 -0.15 4.25 -12.90
C SER A 207 0.95 4.84 -12.02
N VAL A 208 1.34 6.06 -12.35
CA VAL A 208 2.21 6.90 -11.51
C VAL A 208 1.37 8.07 -11.03
N THR A 209 1.36 8.31 -9.72
CA THR A 209 0.53 9.35 -9.07
C THR A 209 1.43 10.33 -8.31
N MET A 210 0.94 11.57 -8.18
CA MET A 210 1.60 12.64 -7.42
C MET A 210 0.78 13.04 -6.21
#